data_c289cb5c3e46eb7bfe37268618c3897c
#
_entry.id   c289cb5c3e46eb7bfe37268618c3897c
#
_cell.length_a   1.000
_cell.length_b   1.000
_cell.length_c   1.000
_cell.angle_alpha   90.00
_cell.angle_beta   90.00
_cell.angle_gamma   90.00
#
_symmetry.space_group_name_H-M   'P 1'
#
loop_
_entity.id
_entity.type
_entity.pdbx_description
1 polymer ?
#
loop_
_entity_poly.entity_id
_entity_poly.type
_entity_poly.pdbx_seq_one_letter_code
_entity_poly.pdbx_strand_id
1 'polypeptide(L)'
;MSENVKRTGRDLVYQGAILNVYKDHMEFANGNTADWDFIHHDGAAAVVPVLPDGRILMVSQYRNALERMTLEIPAGKLDAPDEPGISCASRELEEETGYRCEHLEHLLTLRTTVAFCDEKIEIYLARDLKKTGQHLDEDEYVDVKAYTLAELKEKNI
;
A
#
# COMPACT_ATOMS: atom_id res chain seq x y z
N MET A 1 -24.58 -8.28 -3.02
CA MET A 1 -24.68 -8.08 -1.56
C MET A 1 -25.28 -9.35 -0.98
N SER A 2 -24.90 -9.73 0.24
CA SER A 2 -25.48 -10.89 0.93
C SER A 2 -26.97 -10.61 1.20
N GLU A 3 -27.84 -11.60 0.95
CA GLU A 3 -29.27 -11.47 1.26
C GLU A 3 -29.55 -11.25 2.75
N ASN A 4 -28.55 -11.52 3.60
CA ASN A 4 -28.67 -11.52 5.07
C ASN A 4 -28.24 -10.22 5.75
N VAL A 5 -27.58 -9.31 5.03
CA VAL A 5 -27.09 -8.04 5.57
C VAL A 5 -27.12 -6.94 4.51
N LYS A 6 -27.60 -5.78 4.90
CA LYS A 6 -27.73 -4.60 4.02
C LYS A 6 -27.24 -3.37 4.76
N ARG A 7 -26.42 -2.54 4.09
CA ARG A 7 -26.14 -1.20 4.57
C ARG A 7 -27.29 -0.27 4.20
N THR A 8 -27.90 0.37 5.18
CA THR A 8 -29.04 1.29 5.03
C THR A 8 -28.62 2.75 4.99
N GLY A 9 -27.45 3.07 5.57
CA GLY A 9 -26.88 4.42 5.57
C GLY A 9 -25.37 4.40 5.87
N ARG A 10 -24.73 5.53 5.64
CA ARG A 10 -23.31 5.77 5.97
C ARG A 10 -23.13 7.23 6.35
N ASP A 11 -22.54 7.47 7.52
CA ASP A 11 -22.16 8.80 8.00
C ASP A 11 -20.65 8.95 8.01
N LEU A 12 -20.13 10.07 7.51
CA LEU A 12 -18.73 10.45 7.66
C LEU A 12 -18.50 10.91 9.10
N VAL A 13 -17.64 10.23 9.85
CA VAL A 13 -17.30 10.54 11.24
C VAL A 13 -16.04 11.37 11.35
N TYR A 14 -15.04 11.07 10.51
CA TYR A 14 -13.76 11.78 10.47
C TYR A 14 -13.19 11.77 9.06
N GLN A 15 -12.67 12.92 8.63
CA GLN A 15 -11.92 13.07 7.39
C GLN A 15 -10.48 13.45 7.72
N GLY A 16 -9.55 12.55 7.41
CA GLY A 16 -8.11 12.73 7.60
C GLY A 16 -7.40 13.07 6.28
N ALA A 17 -6.07 13.15 6.36
CA ALA A 17 -5.21 13.41 5.21
C ALA A 17 -5.09 12.18 4.29
N ILE A 18 -5.10 10.96 4.87
CA ILE A 18 -4.87 9.71 4.14
C ILE A 18 -6.05 8.74 4.21
N LEU A 19 -7.00 8.96 5.09
CA LEU A 19 -8.15 8.07 5.29
C LEU A 19 -9.39 8.82 5.74
N ASN A 20 -10.55 8.23 5.48
CA ASN A 20 -11.83 8.69 5.99
C ASN A 20 -12.45 7.60 6.86
N VAL A 21 -13.00 7.98 8.01
CA VAL A 21 -13.70 7.06 8.91
C VAL A 21 -15.20 7.28 8.80
N TYR A 22 -15.93 6.21 8.61
CA TYR A 22 -17.37 6.21 8.47
C TYR A 22 -18.03 5.33 9.53
N LYS A 23 -19.28 5.62 9.82
CA LYS A 23 -20.22 4.76 10.52
C LYS A 23 -21.23 4.24 9.50
N ASP A 24 -21.27 2.93 9.29
CA ASP A 24 -22.21 2.24 8.45
C ASP A 24 -23.40 1.72 9.26
N HIS A 25 -24.61 2.14 8.91
CA HIS A 25 -25.84 1.61 9.51
C HIS A 25 -26.23 0.33 8.79
N MET A 26 -26.27 -0.76 9.54
CA MET A 26 -26.52 -2.10 9.00
C MET A 26 -27.87 -2.62 9.47
N GLU A 27 -28.59 -3.31 8.57
CA GLU A 27 -29.80 -4.04 8.84
C GLU A 27 -29.62 -5.51 8.44
N PHE A 28 -30.07 -6.41 9.30
CA PHE A 28 -29.97 -7.85 9.11
C PHE A 28 -31.33 -8.43 8.74
N ALA A 29 -31.33 -9.60 8.05
CA ALA A 29 -32.56 -10.27 7.62
C ALA A 29 -33.54 -10.63 8.76
N ASN A 30 -33.02 -10.72 9.99
CA ASN A 30 -33.85 -10.96 11.18
C ASN A 30 -34.44 -9.69 11.81
N GLY A 31 -34.25 -8.52 11.17
CA GLY A 31 -34.74 -7.23 11.63
C GLY A 31 -33.85 -6.51 12.65
N ASN A 32 -32.75 -7.12 13.06
CA ASN A 32 -31.78 -6.44 13.94
C ASN A 32 -31.01 -5.36 13.17
N THR A 33 -30.50 -4.37 13.89
CA THR A 33 -29.64 -3.32 13.36
C THR A 33 -28.34 -3.25 14.14
N ALA A 34 -27.27 -2.75 13.50
CA ALA A 34 -25.99 -2.46 14.15
C ALA A 34 -25.27 -1.32 13.42
N ASP A 35 -24.40 -0.62 14.13
CA ASP A 35 -23.46 0.33 13.54
C ASP A 35 -22.09 -0.35 13.40
N TRP A 36 -21.52 -0.26 12.19
CA TRP A 36 -20.17 -0.76 11.91
C TRP A 36 -19.22 0.38 11.58
N ASP A 37 -18.00 0.29 12.08
CA ASP A 37 -16.94 1.21 11.68
C ASP A 37 -16.39 0.80 10.30
N PHE A 38 -16.15 1.78 9.46
CA PHE A 38 -15.55 1.58 8.14
C PHE A 38 -14.49 2.65 7.88
N ILE A 39 -13.33 2.22 7.42
CA ILE A 39 -12.24 3.08 6.99
C ILE A 39 -12.13 3.00 5.46
N HIS A 40 -12.20 4.15 4.82
CA HIS A 40 -11.92 4.29 3.39
C HIS A 40 -10.50 4.81 3.18
N HIS A 41 -9.77 4.13 2.30
CA HIS A 41 -8.44 4.48 1.85
C HIS A 41 -8.38 4.39 0.31
N ASP A 42 -7.83 5.39 -0.37
CA ASP A 42 -7.82 5.45 -1.84
C ASP A 42 -7.04 4.30 -2.49
N GLY A 43 -6.19 3.64 -1.73
CA GLY A 43 -5.37 2.53 -2.17
C GLY A 43 -3.90 2.91 -2.28
N ALA A 44 -3.07 1.93 -2.60
CA ALA A 44 -1.63 2.06 -2.72
C ALA A 44 -1.09 1.10 -3.79
N ALA A 45 0.15 1.32 -4.19
CA ALA A 45 0.91 0.37 -4.98
C ALA A 45 2.29 0.14 -4.38
N ALA A 46 2.82 -1.05 -4.58
CA ALA A 46 4.14 -1.46 -4.09
C ALA A 46 4.91 -2.20 -5.18
N VAL A 47 6.22 -2.18 -5.09
CA VAL A 47 7.10 -2.81 -6.08
C VAL A 47 8.08 -3.74 -5.42
N VAL A 48 8.32 -4.90 -6.02
CA VAL A 48 9.44 -5.81 -5.72
C VAL A 48 10.53 -5.58 -6.76
N PRO A 49 11.52 -4.69 -6.51
CA PRO A 49 12.55 -4.36 -7.49
C PRO A 49 13.71 -5.35 -7.38
N VAL A 50 13.93 -6.12 -8.46
CA VAL A 50 14.96 -7.16 -8.50
C VAL A 50 16.13 -6.71 -9.37
N LEU A 51 17.31 -6.62 -8.77
CA LEU A 51 18.57 -6.33 -9.44
C LEU A 51 19.05 -7.49 -10.33
N PRO A 52 19.94 -7.25 -11.31
CA PRO A 52 20.47 -8.32 -12.18
C PRO A 52 21.18 -9.45 -11.43
N ASP A 53 21.69 -9.20 -10.23
CA ASP A 53 22.33 -10.20 -9.37
C ASP A 53 21.35 -10.97 -8.46
N GLY A 54 20.04 -10.70 -8.61
CA GLY A 54 18.96 -11.37 -7.86
C GLY A 54 18.67 -10.77 -6.49
N ARG A 55 19.38 -9.71 -6.07
CA ARG A 55 19.04 -8.99 -4.84
C ARG A 55 17.79 -8.12 -5.04
N ILE A 56 17.07 -7.91 -3.97
CA ILE A 56 15.86 -7.08 -3.92
C ILE A 56 16.22 -5.74 -3.27
N LEU A 57 15.82 -4.64 -3.90
CA LEU A 57 15.91 -3.33 -3.28
C LEU A 57 14.81 -3.20 -2.22
N MET A 58 15.22 -2.83 -1.03
CA MET A 58 14.33 -2.57 0.10
C MET A 58 14.55 -1.14 0.56
N VAL A 59 13.50 -0.56 1.10
CA VAL A 59 13.51 0.76 1.72
C VAL A 59 13.40 0.64 3.23
N SER A 60 14.09 1.51 3.95
CA SER A 60 13.97 1.61 5.40
C SER A 60 13.46 2.97 5.76
N GLN A 61 12.32 3.04 6.48
CA GLN A 61 11.68 4.28 6.88
C GLN A 61 11.05 4.18 8.26
N TYR A 62 10.84 5.33 8.91
CA TYR A 62 10.14 5.38 10.19
C TYR A 62 8.63 5.26 9.99
N ARG A 63 8.00 4.34 10.72
CA ARG A 63 6.54 4.19 10.76
C ARG A 63 6.00 4.61 12.12
N ASN A 64 5.33 5.75 12.16
CA ASN A 64 4.76 6.31 13.38
C ASN A 64 3.80 5.36 14.09
N ALA A 65 3.00 4.60 13.34
CA ALA A 65 2.07 3.62 13.92
C ALA A 65 2.76 2.48 14.70
N LEU A 66 4.03 2.22 14.40
CA LEU A 66 4.85 1.20 15.05
C LEU A 66 5.96 1.79 15.93
N GLU A 67 6.13 3.11 15.91
CA GLU A 67 7.17 3.87 16.63
C GLU A 67 8.60 3.32 16.38
N ARG A 68 8.86 2.82 15.16
CA ARG A 68 10.16 2.24 14.79
C ARG A 68 10.46 2.34 13.31
N MET A 69 11.73 2.12 12.97
CA MET A 69 12.14 1.86 11.59
C MET A 69 11.62 0.50 11.12
N THR A 70 11.14 0.47 9.90
CA THR A 70 10.70 -0.73 9.20
C THR A 70 11.57 -0.97 7.98
N LEU A 71 11.58 -2.19 7.49
CA LEU A 71 12.21 -2.57 6.22
C LEU A 71 11.10 -3.09 5.31
N GLU A 72 10.88 -2.42 4.20
CA GLU A 72 9.74 -2.60 3.32
C GLU A 72 10.17 -2.68 1.86
N ILE A 73 9.30 -3.17 0.99
CA ILE A 73 9.41 -2.91 -0.45
C ILE A 73 8.96 -1.48 -0.73
N PRO A 74 9.50 -0.80 -1.76
CA PRO A 74 9.04 0.54 -2.16
C PRO A 74 7.53 0.57 -2.37
N ALA A 75 6.85 1.54 -1.78
CA ALA A 75 5.40 1.63 -1.81
C ALA A 75 4.88 3.01 -1.43
N GLY A 76 3.83 3.45 -2.11
CA GLY A 76 3.12 4.66 -1.74
C GLY A 76 1.64 4.64 -2.09
N LYS A 77 0.93 5.64 -1.61
CA LYS A 77 -0.50 5.82 -1.87
C LYS A 77 -0.73 6.30 -3.31
N LEU A 78 -1.94 6.09 -3.81
CA LEU A 78 -2.39 6.73 -5.04
C LEU A 78 -2.51 8.24 -4.81
N ASP A 79 -2.03 9.06 -5.78
CA ASP A 79 -2.13 10.52 -5.72
C ASP A 79 -3.56 11.01 -6.02
N ALA A 80 -4.33 10.19 -6.73
CA ALA A 80 -5.73 10.42 -7.02
C ALA A 80 -6.52 9.10 -7.00
N PRO A 81 -7.83 9.12 -6.69
CA PRO A 81 -8.66 7.92 -6.62
C PRO A 81 -8.72 7.10 -7.91
N ASP A 82 -8.44 7.72 -9.05
CA ASP A 82 -8.43 7.13 -10.38
C ASP A 82 -7.02 6.89 -10.95
N GLU A 83 -5.96 7.13 -10.17
CA GLU A 83 -4.61 6.81 -10.58
C GLU A 83 -4.48 5.29 -10.79
N PRO A 84 -3.99 4.84 -11.97
CA PRO A 84 -3.71 3.41 -12.16
C PRO A 84 -2.60 2.94 -11.22
N GLY A 85 -2.81 1.80 -10.52
CA GLY A 85 -1.80 1.25 -9.59
C GLY A 85 -0.43 1.05 -10.23
N ILE A 86 -0.36 0.70 -11.52
CA ILE A 86 0.91 0.58 -12.25
C ILE A 86 1.64 1.92 -12.41
N SER A 87 0.91 3.03 -12.53
CA SER A 87 1.50 4.38 -12.62
C SER A 87 2.07 4.79 -11.27
N CYS A 88 1.31 4.60 -10.19
CA CYS A 88 1.77 4.79 -8.83
C CYS A 88 3.01 3.93 -8.53
N ALA A 89 2.98 2.63 -8.83
CA ALA A 89 4.12 1.73 -8.63
C ALA A 89 5.38 2.20 -9.38
N SER A 90 5.23 2.69 -10.61
CA SER A 90 6.37 3.21 -11.40
C SER A 90 6.95 4.48 -10.80
N ARG A 91 6.10 5.39 -10.32
CA ARG A 91 6.48 6.62 -9.66
C ARG A 91 7.22 6.34 -8.35
N GLU A 92 6.63 5.55 -7.46
CA GLU A 92 7.22 5.19 -6.17
C GLU A 92 8.55 4.44 -6.30
N LEU A 93 8.67 3.55 -7.28
CA LEU A 93 9.94 2.89 -7.57
C LEU A 93 11.05 3.90 -7.84
N GLU A 94 10.79 4.93 -8.66
CA GLU A 94 11.78 5.93 -9.01
C GLU A 94 12.05 6.90 -7.85
N GLU A 95 11.01 7.42 -7.22
CA GLU A 95 11.09 8.39 -6.12
C GLU A 95 11.85 7.82 -4.93
N GLU A 96 11.45 6.67 -4.42
CA GLU A 96 12.04 6.07 -3.23
C GLU A 96 13.39 5.40 -3.47
N THR A 97 13.59 4.75 -4.64
CA THR A 97 14.80 3.95 -4.86
C THR A 97 15.83 4.56 -5.80
N GLY A 98 15.44 5.53 -6.62
CA GLY A 98 16.26 6.06 -7.69
C GLY A 98 16.47 5.08 -8.84
N TYR A 99 15.55 4.15 -9.05
CA TYR A 99 15.54 3.24 -10.18
C TYR A 99 14.20 3.26 -10.90
N ARG A 100 14.22 3.03 -12.19
CA ARG A 100 13.04 2.82 -13.03
C ARG A 100 13.15 1.54 -13.84
N CYS A 101 12.04 1.03 -14.32
CA CYS A 101 11.96 -0.04 -15.29
C CYS A 101 10.96 0.30 -16.39
N GLU A 102 11.05 -0.39 -17.54
CA GLU A 102 10.12 -0.19 -18.66
C GLU A 102 8.84 -1.02 -18.50
N HIS A 103 8.93 -2.12 -17.75
CA HIS A 103 7.82 -3.04 -17.58
C HIS A 103 7.69 -3.45 -16.12
N LEU A 104 6.47 -3.24 -15.61
CA LEU A 104 6.03 -3.74 -14.30
C LEU A 104 5.08 -4.91 -14.53
N GLU A 105 5.33 -6.03 -13.87
CA GLU A 105 4.48 -7.22 -13.89
C GLU A 105 3.61 -7.24 -12.64
N HIS A 106 2.28 -7.21 -12.79
CA HIS A 106 1.39 -7.32 -11.64
C HIS A 106 1.51 -8.71 -11.01
N LEU A 107 1.85 -8.77 -9.72
CA LEU A 107 1.96 -10.01 -8.96
C LEU A 107 0.66 -10.38 -8.28
N LEU A 108 0.13 -9.47 -7.47
CA LEU A 108 -1.09 -9.69 -6.71
C LEU A 108 -1.66 -8.36 -6.19
N THR A 109 -2.91 -8.43 -5.72
CA THR A 109 -3.55 -7.33 -4.98
C THR A 109 -3.85 -7.78 -3.57
N LEU A 110 -3.29 -7.10 -2.58
CA LEU A 110 -3.59 -7.31 -1.17
C LEU A 110 -4.80 -6.50 -0.74
N ARG A 111 -5.60 -7.09 0.16
CA ARG A 111 -6.55 -6.38 1.01
C ARG A 111 -6.03 -6.44 2.44
N THR A 112 -5.64 -5.30 3.00
CA THR A 112 -4.85 -5.27 4.24
C THR A 112 -5.68 -5.62 5.47
N THR A 113 -6.90 -5.07 5.59
CA THR A 113 -7.71 -5.21 6.80
C THR A 113 -9.20 -5.30 6.44
N VAL A 114 -9.61 -6.40 5.82
CA VAL A 114 -10.95 -6.62 5.26
C VAL A 114 -12.10 -6.49 6.25
N ALA A 115 -11.83 -6.52 7.55
CA ALA A 115 -12.87 -6.44 8.57
C ALA A 115 -13.52 -5.04 8.66
N PHE A 116 -12.74 -3.98 8.42
CA PHE A 116 -13.22 -2.60 8.58
C PHE A 116 -12.56 -1.58 7.62
N CYS A 117 -11.68 -2.00 6.73
CA CYS A 117 -10.98 -1.13 5.79
C CYS A 117 -11.07 -1.67 4.37
N ASP A 118 -11.25 -0.79 3.39
CA ASP A 118 -11.27 -1.15 1.97
C ASP A 118 -9.93 -0.98 1.27
N GLU A 119 -8.87 -0.65 1.99
CA GLU A 119 -7.54 -0.50 1.44
C GLU A 119 -7.14 -1.70 0.57
N LYS A 120 -6.65 -1.39 -0.60
CA LYS A 120 -6.00 -2.34 -1.49
C LYS A 120 -4.59 -1.85 -1.82
N ILE A 121 -3.64 -2.80 -1.90
CA ILE A 121 -2.29 -2.54 -2.36
C ILE A 121 -2.03 -3.42 -3.56
N GLU A 122 -1.75 -2.83 -4.71
CA GLU A 122 -1.36 -3.55 -5.91
C GLU A 122 0.15 -3.74 -5.92
N ILE A 123 0.62 -4.99 -5.94
CA ILE A 123 2.04 -5.32 -5.88
C ILE A 123 2.55 -5.73 -7.25
N TYR A 124 3.63 -5.10 -7.66
CA TYR A 124 4.27 -5.30 -8.96
C TYR A 124 5.71 -5.82 -8.81
N LEU A 125 6.17 -6.56 -9.79
CA LEU A 125 7.56 -6.98 -9.95
C LEU A 125 8.24 -6.06 -10.97
N ALA A 126 9.42 -5.53 -10.61
CA ALA A 126 10.27 -4.75 -11.50
C ALA A 126 11.60 -5.47 -11.72
N ARG A 127 12.00 -5.59 -12.99
CA ARG A 127 13.30 -6.11 -13.44
C ARG A 127 13.93 -5.17 -14.44
N ASP A 128 15.14 -5.44 -14.87
CA ASP A 128 15.88 -4.62 -15.84
C ASP A 128 15.94 -3.15 -15.41
N LEU A 129 16.22 -2.95 -14.13
CA LEU A 129 16.24 -1.66 -13.46
C LEU A 129 17.33 -0.76 -14.03
N LYS A 130 16.98 0.48 -14.36
CA LYS A 130 17.88 1.54 -14.80
C LYS A 130 18.00 2.58 -13.69
N LYS A 131 19.23 2.85 -13.25
CA LYS A 131 19.48 3.85 -12.23
C LYS A 131 19.21 5.26 -12.76
N THR A 132 18.46 6.05 -12.00
CA THR A 132 18.11 7.45 -12.29
C THR A 132 18.61 8.36 -11.17
N GLY A 133 17.90 8.44 -10.09
CA GLY A 133 18.18 9.23 -8.90
C GLY A 133 16.97 9.21 -8.00
N GLN A 134 17.19 9.23 -6.70
CA GLN A 134 16.12 9.29 -5.70
C GLN A 134 15.53 10.70 -5.63
N HIS A 135 14.24 10.83 -5.52
CA HIS A 135 13.51 12.09 -5.47
C HIS A 135 12.42 12.01 -4.40
N LEU A 136 12.85 12.08 -3.13
CA LEU A 136 11.96 12.04 -1.98
C LEU A 136 11.24 13.37 -1.78
N ASP A 137 10.05 13.33 -1.20
CA ASP A 137 9.36 14.51 -0.70
C ASP A 137 10.15 15.14 0.46
N GLU A 138 9.88 16.43 0.76
CA GLU A 138 10.65 17.20 1.76
C GLU A 138 10.59 16.61 3.18
N ASP A 139 9.54 15.86 3.50
CA ASP A 139 9.28 15.21 4.79
C ASP A 139 9.53 13.69 4.77
N GLU A 140 10.05 13.15 3.67
CA GLU A 140 10.40 11.74 3.54
C GLU A 140 11.88 11.48 3.83
N TYR A 141 12.13 10.46 4.64
CA TYR A 141 13.46 9.97 4.99
C TYR A 141 13.52 8.47 4.75
N VAL A 142 14.00 8.10 3.57
CA VAL A 142 14.04 6.72 3.09
C VAL A 142 15.45 6.30 2.72
N ASP A 143 15.96 5.25 3.39
CA ASP A 143 17.23 4.62 3.07
C ASP A 143 17.00 3.39 2.18
N VAL A 144 17.79 3.27 1.10
CA VAL A 144 17.68 2.17 0.14
C VAL A 144 18.86 1.20 0.27
N LYS A 145 18.57 -0.10 0.38
CA LYS A 145 19.58 -1.15 0.42
C LYS A 145 19.13 -2.40 -0.31
N ALA A 146 20.08 -3.05 -0.99
CA ALA A 146 19.84 -4.31 -1.66
C ALA A 146 20.12 -5.50 -0.74
N TYR A 147 19.20 -6.47 -0.73
CA TYR A 147 19.28 -7.69 0.08
C TYR A 147 19.08 -8.93 -0.78
N THR A 148 19.76 -10.00 -0.43
CA THR A 148 19.42 -11.34 -0.93
C THR A 148 18.14 -11.85 -0.27
N LEU A 149 17.45 -12.78 -0.93
CA LEU A 149 16.27 -13.42 -0.33
C LEU A 149 16.62 -14.17 0.97
N ALA A 150 17.84 -14.70 1.08
CA ALA A 150 18.30 -15.35 2.31
C ALA A 150 18.39 -14.36 3.49
N GLU A 151 19.01 -13.21 3.28
CA GLU A 151 19.09 -12.14 4.29
C GLU A 151 17.72 -11.65 4.72
N LEU A 152 16.77 -11.49 3.77
CA LEU A 152 15.40 -11.07 4.10
C LEU A 152 14.67 -12.11 4.96
N LYS A 153 14.84 -13.40 4.67
CA LYS A 153 14.24 -14.48 5.48
C LYS A 153 14.78 -14.52 6.92
N GLU A 154 16.07 -14.21 7.12
CA GLU A 154 16.68 -14.15 8.46
C GLU A 154 16.16 -12.95 9.28
N LYS A 155 15.74 -11.88 8.62
CA LYS A 155 15.22 -10.68 9.28
C LYS A 155 13.79 -10.82 9.83
N ASN A 156 13.10 -11.92 9.54
CA ASN A 156 11.70 -12.16 9.93
C ASN A 156 10.75 -11.01 9.50
N ILE A 157 10.93 -10.56 8.29
CA ILE A 157 10.12 -9.51 7.66
C ILE A 157 9.01 -10.19 6.87
#